data_7973becdfd11b490c744cfc1fdc1dfd1
#
_entry.id   7973becdfd11b490c744cfc1fdc1dfd1
#
_cell.length_a   1.000
_cell.length_b   1.000
_cell.length_c   1.000
_cell.angle_alpha   90.00
_cell.angle_beta   90.00
_cell.angle_gamma   90.00
#
_symmetry.space_group_name_H-M   'P 1'
#
loop_
_entity.id
_entity.type
_entity.pdbx_description
1 polymer ?
#
loop_
_entity_poly.entity_id
_entity_poly.type
_entity_poly.pdbx_seq_one_letter_code
_entity_poly.pdbx_strand_id
1 'polypeptide(L)'
;MQSSKVKAFCSRPGIKLTPSAVNEYLWARRRNAASSKKVVKFVESFWRFLLYTGSCFIGYKTLFVPVTASWILDTNQHWDNWPIHSITQAMEFYYQIQLGCYIHQVCWTEVSRSDAMEMIIHHVTTILLLTFSYITNFTRVGASILLLHDSSDVFLESAKCFNYVSKAKDSKWACKFCDTIFALFAITFFVTRLIIYPRYIIYSVFFEAPTHFGTNWAGFWVFSVLLVILQLLHIFWFYLIAKMLWTLLSTGVEKDERSDDDEVDIEFKEENETESKENNSVKPKSVSGGKNNVQKKSKNN
;
A
#
# COMPACT_ATOMS: atom_id res chain seq x y z
N MET A 1 -32.46 0.57 3.25
CA MET A 1 -32.72 0.73 4.69
C MET A 1 -32.60 2.17 5.22
N GLN A 2 -31.78 3.04 4.65
CA GLN A 2 -31.59 4.44 5.08
C GLN A 2 -32.76 5.36 4.70
N SER A 3 -33.36 5.21 3.53
CA SER A 3 -34.48 6.03 3.03
C SER A 3 -35.69 6.05 3.96
N SER A 4 -36.04 4.91 4.57
CA SER A 4 -37.16 4.82 5.51
C SER A 4 -36.88 5.61 6.82
N LYS A 5 -35.67 5.59 7.32
CA LYS A 5 -35.27 6.35 8.52
C LYS A 5 -35.28 7.86 8.28
N VAL A 6 -34.86 8.30 7.10
CA VAL A 6 -34.90 9.72 6.70
C VAL A 6 -36.35 10.20 6.56
N LYS A 7 -37.22 9.42 5.92
CA LYS A 7 -38.66 9.74 5.83
C LYS A 7 -39.29 9.84 7.20
N ALA A 8 -39.02 8.88 8.09
CA ALA A 8 -39.52 8.90 9.46
C ALA A 8 -38.98 10.09 10.29
N PHE A 9 -37.75 10.52 10.06
CA PHE A 9 -37.18 11.70 10.70
C PHE A 9 -37.87 12.98 10.22
N CYS A 10 -38.06 13.15 8.92
CA CYS A 10 -38.73 14.34 8.34
C CYS A 10 -40.22 14.45 8.71
N SER A 11 -40.86 13.33 9.10
CA SER A 11 -42.27 13.29 9.52
C SER A 11 -42.50 13.74 10.96
N ARG A 12 -41.45 14.08 11.72
CA ARG A 12 -41.59 14.54 13.13
C ARG A 12 -42.13 15.95 13.18
N PRO A 13 -43.01 16.29 14.13
CA PRO A 13 -43.54 17.64 14.32
C PRO A 13 -42.41 18.64 14.52
N GLY A 14 -42.45 19.76 13.81
CA GLY A 14 -41.46 20.86 13.90
C GLY A 14 -40.28 20.78 12.92
N ILE A 15 -40.12 19.69 12.16
CA ILE A 15 -39.05 19.58 11.15
C ILE A 15 -39.58 20.07 9.81
N LYS A 16 -39.00 21.17 9.30
CA LYS A 16 -39.34 21.78 7.99
C LYS A 16 -38.41 21.34 6.87
N LEU A 17 -37.68 20.21 7.02
CA LEU A 17 -36.75 19.70 6.01
C LEU A 17 -37.43 18.64 5.13
N THR A 18 -37.26 18.76 3.83
CA THR A 18 -37.71 17.73 2.89
C THR A 18 -36.78 16.52 2.96
N PRO A 19 -37.27 15.28 2.74
CA PRO A 19 -36.43 14.08 2.68
C PRO A 19 -35.29 14.20 1.66
N SER A 20 -35.51 14.88 0.51
CA SER A 20 -34.50 15.16 -0.50
C SER A 20 -33.37 16.04 0.02
N ALA A 21 -33.69 17.14 0.73
CA ALA A 21 -32.68 18.03 1.30
C ALA A 21 -31.82 17.33 2.39
N VAL A 22 -32.44 16.47 3.20
CA VAL A 22 -31.72 15.69 4.21
C VAL A 22 -30.79 14.66 3.54
N ASN A 23 -31.26 13.98 2.51
CA ASN A 23 -30.45 13.05 1.73
C ASN A 23 -29.27 13.76 1.07
N GLU A 24 -29.50 14.88 0.39
CA GLU A 24 -28.44 15.69 -0.22
C GLU A 24 -27.38 16.15 0.78
N TYR A 25 -27.78 16.60 1.96
CA TYR A 25 -26.87 16.96 3.05
C TYR A 25 -26.03 15.75 3.52
N LEU A 26 -26.66 14.60 3.74
CA LEU A 26 -25.99 13.38 4.15
C LEU A 26 -24.99 12.90 3.09
N TRP A 27 -25.36 13.01 1.82
CA TRP A 27 -24.49 12.72 0.68
C TRP A 27 -23.28 13.64 0.61
N ALA A 28 -23.50 14.96 0.73
CA ALA A 28 -22.41 15.92 0.74
C ALA A 28 -21.44 15.67 1.91
N ARG A 29 -21.97 15.35 3.10
CA ARG A 29 -21.16 15.04 4.28
C ARG A 29 -20.33 13.75 4.09
N ARG A 30 -20.91 12.68 3.53
CA ARG A 30 -20.20 11.43 3.23
C ARG A 30 -19.12 11.65 2.21
N ARG A 31 -19.43 12.33 1.10
CA ARG A 31 -18.46 12.65 0.04
C ARG A 31 -17.26 13.45 0.58
N ASN A 32 -17.51 14.43 1.44
CA ASN A 32 -16.44 15.21 2.05
C ASN A 32 -15.59 14.37 3.01
N ALA A 33 -16.21 13.47 3.79
CA ALA A 33 -15.49 12.57 4.68
C ALA A 33 -14.63 11.56 3.88
N ALA A 34 -15.15 11.00 2.80
CA ALA A 34 -14.39 10.09 1.92
C ALA A 34 -13.24 10.81 1.21
N SER A 35 -13.47 12.05 0.73
CA SER A 35 -12.41 12.86 0.12
C SER A 35 -11.30 13.18 1.14
N SER A 36 -11.64 13.50 2.38
CA SER A 36 -10.67 13.74 3.45
C SER A 36 -9.83 12.50 3.76
N LYS A 37 -10.43 11.32 3.81
CA LYS A 37 -9.68 10.07 4.01
C LYS A 37 -8.68 9.80 2.87
N LYS A 38 -9.07 10.02 1.62
CA LYS A 38 -8.17 9.85 0.45
C LYS A 38 -6.97 10.80 0.52
N VAL A 39 -7.17 12.04 0.95
CA VAL A 39 -6.08 13.02 1.13
C VAL A 39 -5.13 12.55 2.24
N VAL A 40 -5.64 12.09 3.38
CA VAL A 40 -4.81 11.57 4.47
C VAL A 40 -3.96 10.39 3.98
N LYS A 41 -4.56 9.40 3.32
CA LYS A 41 -3.83 8.25 2.78
C LYS A 41 -2.78 8.63 1.72
N PHE A 42 -3.08 9.62 0.86
CA PHE A 42 -2.09 10.17 -0.06
C PHE A 42 -0.89 10.78 0.67
N VAL A 43 -1.14 11.60 1.70
CA VAL A 43 -0.07 12.22 2.50
C VAL A 43 0.77 11.17 3.21
N GLU A 44 0.14 10.13 3.77
CA GLU A 44 0.86 9.01 4.40
C GLU A 44 1.75 8.26 3.40
N SER A 45 1.22 7.92 2.22
CA SER A 45 2.00 7.24 1.18
C SER A 45 3.13 8.12 0.65
N PHE A 46 2.89 9.42 0.48
CA PHE A 46 3.91 10.36 0.04
C PHE A 46 5.03 10.52 1.08
N TRP A 47 4.67 10.56 2.38
CA TRP A 47 5.64 10.58 3.47
C TRP A 47 6.50 9.31 3.48
N ARG A 48 5.88 8.13 3.36
CA ARG A 48 6.59 6.84 3.27
C ARG A 48 7.50 6.79 2.04
N PHE A 49 7.04 7.29 0.90
CA PHE A 49 7.86 7.40 -0.31
C PHE A 49 9.14 8.21 -0.06
N LEU A 50 9.04 9.37 0.62
CA LEU A 50 10.21 10.18 0.98
C LEU A 50 11.12 9.45 1.96
N LEU A 51 10.56 8.75 2.95
CA LEU A 51 11.34 7.97 3.91
C LEU A 51 12.11 6.84 3.23
N TYR A 52 11.47 6.01 2.41
CA TYR A 52 12.15 4.91 1.72
C TYR A 52 13.15 5.40 0.69
N THR A 53 12.86 6.48 -0.03
CA THR A 53 13.83 7.10 -0.95
C THR A 53 15.05 7.63 -0.21
N GLY A 54 14.86 8.34 0.89
CA GLY A 54 15.94 8.83 1.75
C GLY A 54 16.75 7.68 2.36
N SER A 55 16.08 6.64 2.85
CA SER A 55 16.71 5.44 3.38
C SER A 55 17.54 4.70 2.34
N CYS A 56 17.02 4.49 1.14
CA CYS A 56 17.78 3.90 0.03
C CYS A 56 19.01 4.74 -0.32
N PHE A 57 18.89 6.07 -0.33
CA PHE A 57 20.03 6.94 -0.59
C PHE A 57 21.11 6.81 0.48
N ILE A 58 20.72 6.83 1.78
CA ILE A 58 21.65 6.65 2.90
C ILE A 58 22.26 5.24 2.85
N GLY A 59 21.44 4.20 2.66
CA GLY A 59 21.89 2.83 2.53
C GLY A 59 22.89 2.65 1.38
N TYR A 60 22.58 3.18 0.20
CA TYR A 60 23.50 3.16 -0.94
C TYR A 60 24.83 3.85 -0.62
N LYS A 61 24.80 5.05 -0.02
CA LYS A 61 26.02 5.77 0.38
C LYS A 61 26.81 5.01 1.43
N THR A 62 26.13 4.36 2.37
CA THR A 62 26.78 3.61 3.45
C THR A 62 27.41 2.30 2.95
N LEU A 63 26.75 1.61 2.01
CA LEU A 63 27.15 0.27 1.58
C LEU A 63 28.05 0.27 0.31
N PHE A 64 27.81 1.15 -0.67
CA PHE A 64 28.48 1.07 -1.97
C PHE A 64 29.55 2.14 -2.20
N VAL A 65 29.54 3.25 -1.46
CA VAL A 65 30.49 4.33 -1.66
C VAL A 65 31.85 4.07 -0.96
N PRO A 66 31.93 3.43 0.21
CA PRO A 66 33.20 3.08 0.80
C PRO A 66 33.96 2.08 -0.07
N VAL A 67 35.18 2.40 -0.47
CA VAL A 67 36.08 1.52 -1.25
C VAL A 67 36.35 0.18 -0.54
N THR A 68 36.09 0.11 0.75
CA THR A 68 36.25 -1.07 1.61
C THR A 68 35.02 -1.99 1.66
N ALA A 69 33.96 -1.66 0.95
CA ALA A 69 32.68 -2.43 0.99
C ALA A 69 32.66 -3.61 0.00
N SER A 70 33.79 -4.29 -0.15
CA SER A 70 33.89 -5.54 -0.97
C SER A 70 32.94 -6.64 -0.54
N TRP A 71 32.54 -6.63 0.74
CA TRP A 71 31.62 -7.61 1.33
C TRP A 71 30.20 -7.60 0.75
N ILE A 72 29.78 -6.53 0.06
CA ILE A 72 28.47 -6.48 -0.59
C ILE A 72 28.39 -7.45 -1.79
N LEU A 73 29.49 -7.57 -2.52
CA LEU A 73 29.58 -8.45 -3.70
C LEU A 73 30.01 -9.87 -3.32
N ASP A 74 30.78 -10.01 -2.24
CA ASP A 74 31.24 -11.29 -1.70
C ASP A 74 30.65 -11.48 -0.29
N THR A 75 29.59 -12.27 -0.22
CA THR A 75 28.83 -12.50 1.02
C THR A 75 29.63 -13.20 2.12
N ASN A 76 30.67 -13.95 1.74
CA ASN A 76 31.55 -14.58 2.72
C ASN A 76 32.25 -13.54 3.61
N GLN A 77 32.58 -12.38 3.03
CA GLN A 77 33.19 -11.26 3.76
C GLN A 77 32.23 -10.57 4.74
N HIS A 78 30.96 -10.90 4.76
CA HIS A 78 30.03 -10.45 5.82
C HIS A 78 30.53 -10.87 7.22
N TRP A 79 31.18 -12.02 7.29
CA TRP A 79 31.61 -12.70 8.52
C TRP A 79 33.08 -12.47 8.88
N ASP A 80 33.86 -11.84 7.98
CA ASP A 80 35.27 -11.55 8.21
C ASP A 80 35.46 -10.67 9.44
N ASN A 81 36.40 -11.09 10.31
CA ASN A 81 36.72 -10.44 11.57
C ASN A 81 35.55 -10.34 12.56
N TRP A 82 34.45 -11.08 12.36
CA TRP A 82 33.41 -11.16 13.37
C TRP A 82 33.97 -11.79 14.68
N PRO A 83 33.60 -11.31 15.87
CA PRO A 83 32.67 -10.21 16.19
C PRO A 83 33.29 -8.81 16.28
N ILE A 84 34.54 -8.63 15.93
CA ILE A 84 35.35 -7.43 16.24
C ILE A 84 35.41 -6.42 15.09
N HIS A 85 34.67 -6.62 13.98
CA HIS A 85 34.70 -5.64 12.90
C HIS A 85 34.09 -4.29 13.33
N SER A 86 34.73 -3.19 12.89
CA SER A 86 34.30 -1.85 13.24
C SER A 86 33.02 -1.46 12.50
N ILE A 87 32.08 -0.86 13.23
CA ILE A 87 30.87 -0.24 12.66
C ILE A 87 31.24 1.20 12.32
N THR A 88 30.97 1.62 11.06
CA THR A 88 31.17 3.01 10.68
C THR A 88 30.05 3.89 11.24
N GLN A 89 30.34 5.17 11.50
CA GLN A 89 29.33 6.12 11.99
C GLN A 89 28.12 6.23 11.02
N ALA A 90 28.35 6.12 9.73
CA ALA A 90 27.28 6.11 8.72
C ALA A 90 26.38 4.87 8.87
N MET A 91 26.95 3.70 9.13
CA MET A 91 26.21 2.46 9.37
C MET A 91 25.38 2.55 10.65
N GLU A 92 25.96 3.08 11.72
CA GLU A 92 25.25 3.29 12.99
C GLU A 92 24.05 4.22 12.80
N PHE A 93 24.25 5.36 12.13
CA PHE A 93 23.18 6.31 11.81
C PHE A 93 22.07 5.67 10.95
N TYR A 94 22.46 4.86 9.96
CA TYR A 94 21.51 4.12 9.13
C TYR A 94 20.64 3.18 9.95
N TYR A 95 21.24 2.40 10.87
CA TYR A 95 20.51 1.51 11.77
C TYR A 95 19.56 2.25 12.71
N GLN A 96 19.99 3.39 13.26
CA GLN A 96 19.14 4.18 14.18
C GLN A 96 17.91 4.74 13.47
N ILE A 97 18.07 5.28 12.25
CA ILE A 97 16.95 5.76 11.44
C ILE A 97 15.99 4.63 11.13
N GLN A 98 16.49 3.49 10.66
CA GLN A 98 15.67 2.35 10.30
C GLN A 98 14.91 1.79 11.50
N LEU A 99 15.56 1.63 12.64
CA LEU A 99 14.89 1.17 13.86
C LEU A 99 13.76 2.13 14.26
N GLY A 100 14.00 3.43 14.22
CA GLY A 100 12.98 4.44 14.50
C GLY A 100 11.78 4.35 13.51
N CYS A 101 12.06 4.18 12.22
CA CYS A 101 11.02 4.02 11.20
C CYS A 101 10.17 2.76 11.43
N TYR A 102 10.77 1.61 11.73
CA TYR A 102 10.02 0.37 11.97
C TYR A 102 9.20 0.42 13.27
N ILE A 103 9.72 1.01 14.35
CA ILE A 103 8.95 1.23 15.59
C ILE A 103 7.74 2.13 15.31
N HIS A 104 7.95 3.22 14.56
CA HIS A 104 6.85 4.10 14.15
C HIS A 104 5.80 3.34 13.33
N GLN A 105 6.21 2.51 12.36
CA GLN A 105 5.31 1.75 11.51
C GLN A 105 4.44 0.75 12.28
N VAL A 106 4.98 0.09 13.33
CA VAL A 106 4.18 -0.76 14.22
C VAL A 106 3.03 0.01 14.87
N CYS A 107 3.30 1.22 15.34
CA CYS A 107 2.29 2.06 16.02
C CYS A 107 1.19 2.53 15.06
N TRP A 108 1.48 2.63 13.76
CA TRP A 108 0.56 3.13 12.73
C TRP A 108 0.05 2.07 11.77
N THR A 109 0.25 0.77 12.09
CA THR A 109 -0.30 -0.32 11.27
C THR A 109 -1.82 -0.28 11.29
N GLU A 110 -2.43 -0.22 10.11
CA GLU A 110 -3.88 -0.19 9.95
C GLU A 110 -4.46 -1.57 10.22
N VAL A 111 -5.17 -1.72 11.34
CA VAL A 111 -5.73 -3.01 11.80
C VAL A 111 -6.90 -3.49 10.92
N SER A 112 -7.52 -2.58 10.16
CA SER A 112 -8.64 -2.91 9.26
C SER A 112 -8.22 -3.63 7.98
N ARG A 113 -6.93 -3.69 7.67
CA ARG A 113 -6.42 -4.41 6.48
C ARG A 113 -6.56 -5.91 6.62
N SER A 114 -6.84 -6.61 5.51
CA SER A 114 -6.92 -8.09 5.49
C SER A 114 -5.61 -8.79 5.83
N ASP A 115 -4.43 -8.12 5.60
CA ASP A 115 -3.08 -8.62 5.91
C ASP A 115 -2.46 -7.94 7.15
N ALA A 116 -3.29 -7.41 8.07
CA ALA A 116 -2.81 -6.67 9.23
C ALA A 116 -1.93 -7.52 10.17
N MET A 117 -2.27 -8.78 10.38
CA MET A 117 -1.49 -9.68 11.23
C MET A 117 -0.12 -9.98 10.63
N GLU A 118 -0.06 -10.25 9.34
CA GLU A 118 1.19 -10.48 8.61
C GLU A 118 2.09 -9.24 8.64
N MET A 119 1.51 -8.05 8.52
CA MET A 119 2.22 -6.78 8.66
C MET A 119 2.80 -6.59 10.06
N ILE A 120 2.03 -6.88 11.12
CA ILE A 120 2.51 -6.80 12.50
C ILE A 120 3.65 -7.81 12.73
N ILE A 121 3.49 -9.06 12.30
CA ILE A 121 4.52 -10.09 12.41
C ILE A 121 5.79 -9.65 11.68
N HIS A 122 5.65 -9.09 10.47
CA HIS A 122 6.77 -8.54 9.71
C HIS A 122 7.52 -7.44 10.47
N HIS A 123 6.82 -6.42 10.94
CA HIS A 123 7.45 -5.30 11.64
C HIS A 123 8.14 -5.74 12.93
N VAL A 124 7.49 -6.61 13.72
CA VAL A 124 8.09 -7.17 14.94
C VAL A 124 9.34 -7.99 14.59
N THR A 125 9.24 -8.88 13.60
CA THR A 125 10.38 -9.69 13.12
C THR A 125 11.53 -8.79 12.66
N THR A 126 11.24 -7.73 11.92
CA THR A 126 12.26 -6.79 11.43
C THR A 126 12.91 -6.01 12.55
N ILE A 127 12.15 -5.53 13.54
CA ILE A 127 12.70 -4.86 14.74
C ILE A 127 13.62 -5.80 15.51
N LEU A 128 13.20 -7.06 15.69
CA LEU A 128 14.02 -8.08 16.36
C LEU A 128 15.30 -8.36 15.57
N LEU A 129 15.21 -8.55 14.26
CA LEU A 129 16.37 -8.75 13.37
C LEU A 129 17.33 -7.56 13.44
N LEU A 130 16.79 -6.33 13.36
CA LEU A 130 17.59 -5.11 13.40
C LEU A 130 18.32 -4.95 14.72
N THR A 131 17.62 -5.11 15.85
CA THR A 131 18.18 -5.03 17.19
C THR A 131 19.20 -6.14 17.42
N PHE A 132 18.85 -7.37 17.06
CA PHE A 132 19.73 -8.52 17.25
C PHE A 132 21.00 -8.41 16.39
N SER A 133 20.89 -8.04 15.12
CA SER A 133 22.04 -7.87 14.23
C SER A 133 22.98 -6.76 14.71
N TYR A 134 22.44 -5.70 15.32
CA TYR A 134 23.25 -4.63 15.91
C TYR A 134 24.01 -5.12 17.16
N ILE A 135 23.32 -5.78 18.10
CA ILE A 135 23.91 -6.28 19.34
C ILE A 135 24.98 -7.35 19.09
N THR A 136 24.76 -8.23 18.11
CA THR A 136 25.67 -9.33 17.77
C THR A 136 26.75 -8.94 16.75
N ASN A 137 26.73 -7.69 16.28
CA ASN A 137 27.60 -7.19 15.23
C ASN A 137 27.43 -7.91 13.87
N PHE A 138 26.20 -8.37 13.54
CA PHE A 138 25.82 -8.85 12.20
C PHE A 138 25.39 -7.69 11.30
N THR A 139 26.01 -6.52 11.48
CA THR A 139 25.58 -5.26 10.89
C THR A 139 25.70 -5.22 9.38
N ARG A 140 26.70 -5.92 8.79
CA ARG A 140 26.85 -6.01 7.32
C ARG A 140 25.67 -6.72 6.68
N VAL A 141 25.29 -7.88 7.21
CA VAL A 141 24.13 -8.65 6.75
C VAL A 141 22.82 -7.86 6.96
N GLY A 142 22.64 -7.31 8.17
CA GLY A 142 21.44 -6.53 8.49
C GLY A 142 21.27 -5.31 7.60
N ALA A 143 22.35 -4.55 7.34
CA ALA A 143 22.28 -3.41 6.42
C ALA A 143 21.93 -3.82 4.97
N SER A 144 22.45 -4.95 4.50
CA SER A 144 22.09 -5.50 3.20
C SER A 144 20.61 -5.87 3.11
N ILE A 145 20.04 -6.48 4.17
CA ILE A 145 18.62 -6.80 4.28
C ILE A 145 17.78 -5.52 4.18
N LEU A 146 18.13 -4.49 4.95
CA LEU A 146 17.41 -3.21 4.96
C LEU A 146 17.35 -2.57 3.58
N LEU A 147 18.49 -2.47 2.90
CA LEU A 147 18.55 -1.86 1.57
C LEU A 147 17.73 -2.66 0.54
N LEU A 148 17.77 -4.00 0.61
CA LEU A 148 16.96 -4.85 -0.26
C LEU A 148 15.46 -4.63 -0.07
N HIS A 149 15.02 -4.41 1.18
CA HIS A 149 13.61 -4.17 1.49
C HIS A 149 13.18 -2.77 1.01
N ASP A 150 13.90 -1.74 1.39
CA ASP A 150 13.55 -0.37 1.06
C ASP A 150 13.50 -0.11 -0.45
N SER A 151 14.37 -0.79 -1.23
CA SER A 151 14.46 -0.60 -2.68
C SER A 151 13.16 -0.91 -3.43
N SER A 152 12.39 -1.91 -3.00
CA SER A 152 11.08 -2.22 -3.59
C SER A 152 9.98 -1.28 -3.08
N ASP A 153 10.09 -0.83 -1.82
CA ASP A 153 9.03 -0.07 -1.17
C ASP A 153 8.95 1.37 -1.69
N VAL A 154 10.04 1.91 -2.26
CA VAL A 154 10.03 3.16 -3.03
C VAL A 154 9.02 3.09 -4.19
N PHE A 155 9.04 2.00 -4.97
CA PHE A 155 8.10 1.82 -6.09
C PHE A 155 6.68 1.60 -5.60
N LEU A 156 6.48 0.83 -4.52
CA LEU A 156 5.16 0.60 -3.93
C LEU A 156 4.47 1.91 -3.52
N GLU A 157 5.15 2.73 -2.73
CA GLU A 157 4.55 3.98 -2.23
C GLU A 157 4.40 5.01 -3.35
N SER A 158 5.30 5.01 -4.34
CA SER A 158 5.13 5.81 -5.56
C SER A 158 3.88 5.41 -6.36
N ALA A 159 3.65 4.10 -6.58
CA ALA A 159 2.46 3.60 -7.26
C ALA A 159 1.18 4.02 -6.54
N LYS A 160 1.13 3.91 -5.20
CA LYS A 160 0.00 4.38 -4.39
C LYS A 160 -0.26 5.87 -4.57
N CYS A 161 0.77 6.71 -4.55
CA CYS A 161 0.61 8.15 -4.78
C CYS A 161 -0.03 8.45 -6.15
N PHE A 162 0.43 7.78 -7.21
CA PHE A 162 -0.16 7.95 -8.54
C PHE A 162 -1.58 7.40 -8.63
N ASN A 163 -1.90 6.30 -7.95
CA ASN A 163 -3.27 5.76 -7.86
C ASN A 163 -4.23 6.78 -7.22
N TYR A 164 -3.84 7.40 -6.10
CA TYR A 164 -4.67 8.44 -5.47
C TYR A 164 -4.86 9.66 -6.37
N VAL A 165 -3.82 10.10 -7.09
CA VAL A 165 -3.91 11.20 -8.05
C VAL A 165 -4.80 10.85 -9.24
N SER A 166 -4.67 9.62 -9.78
CA SER A 166 -5.48 9.11 -10.86
C SER A 166 -6.97 9.09 -10.51
N LYS A 167 -7.31 8.54 -9.34
CA LYS A 167 -8.69 8.50 -8.83
C LYS A 167 -9.26 9.91 -8.52
N ALA A 168 -8.41 10.87 -8.11
CA ALA A 168 -8.86 12.22 -7.79
C ALA A 168 -9.13 13.09 -9.03
N LYS A 169 -8.36 12.91 -10.11
CA LYS A 169 -8.42 13.74 -11.31
C LYS A 169 -9.02 13.04 -12.54
N ASP A 170 -9.43 11.78 -12.41
CA ASP A 170 -9.84 10.91 -13.53
C ASP A 170 -8.84 10.96 -14.70
N SER A 171 -7.55 10.94 -14.38
CA SER A 171 -6.48 11.15 -15.33
C SER A 171 -5.96 9.84 -15.88
N LYS A 172 -6.24 9.56 -17.14
CA LYS A 172 -5.75 8.37 -17.88
C LYS A 172 -4.22 8.27 -17.91
N TRP A 173 -3.52 9.41 -17.89
CA TRP A 173 -2.05 9.44 -17.84
C TRP A 173 -1.55 8.95 -16.48
N ALA A 174 -2.12 9.45 -15.38
CA ALA A 174 -1.73 9.02 -14.03
C ALA A 174 -2.04 7.53 -13.79
N CYS A 175 -3.12 7.02 -14.37
CA CYS A 175 -3.47 5.60 -14.32
C CYS A 175 -2.38 4.74 -15.00
N LYS A 176 -2.01 5.04 -16.25
CA LYS A 176 -0.95 4.30 -16.96
C LYS A 176 0.40 4.37 -16.24
N PHE A 177 0.71 5.51 -15.60
CA PHE A 177 1.92 5.67 -14.83
C PHE A 177 1.89 4.81 -13.56
N CYS A 178 0.75 4.76 -12.87
CA CYS A 178 0.51 3.89 -11.74
C CYS A 178 0.76 2.41 -12.11
N ASP A 179 0.12 1.93 -13.20
CA ASP A 179 0.27 0.55 -13.68
C ASP A 179 1.73 0.20 -14.00
N THR A 180 2.44 1.14 -14.65
CA THR A 180 3.86 0.94 -14.99
C THR A 180 4.73 0.85 -13.74
N ILE A 181 4.54 1.76 -12.78
CA ILE A 181 5.31 1.75 -11.51
C ILE A 181 4.96 0.51 -10.68
N PHE A 182 3.69 0.08 -10.70
CA PHE A 182 3.28 -1.14 -10.04
C PHE A 182 3.94 -2.39 -10.65
N ALA A 183 4.07 -2.45 -11.97
CA ALA A 183 4.81 -3.53 -12.62
C ALA A 183 6.30 -3.51 -12.25
N LEU A 184 6.93 -2.33 -12.19
CA LEU A 184 8.31 -2.18 -11.70
C LEU A 184 8.45 -2.60 -10.24
N PHE A 185 7.49 -2.26 -9.40
CA PHE A 185 7.43 -2.74 -8.01
C PHE A 185 7.40 -4.26 -7.95
N ALA A 186 6.52 -4.92 -8.72
CA ALA A 186 6.39 -6.38 -8.72
C ALA A 186 7.70 -7.07 -9.16
N ILE A 187 8.36 -6.55 -10.21
CA ILE A 187 9.65 -7.06 -10.69
C ILE A 187 10.73 -6.86 -9.63
N THR A 188 10.84 -5.65 -9.06
CA THR A 188 11.86 -5.33 -8.05
C THR A 188 11.63 -6.18 -6.79
N PHE A 189 10.39 -6.33 -6.35
CA PHE A 189 10.04 -7.19 -5.22
C PHE A 189 10.46 -8.65 -5.47
N PHE A 190 10.13 -9.19 -6.64
CA PHE A 190 10.54 -10.55 -7.01
C PHE A 190 12.05 -10.72 -6.97
N VAL A 191 12.78 -9.83 -7.63
CA VAL A 191 14.25 -9.92 -7.72
C VAL A 191 14.90 -9.78 -6.35
N THR A 192 14.52 -8.75 -5.57
CA THR A 192 15.19 -8.47 -4.30
C THR A 192 14.83 -9.47 -3.21
N ARG A 193 13.55 -9.88 -3.10
CA ARG A 193 13.05 -10.67 -1.97
C ARG A 193 12.93 -12.18 -2.24
N LEU A 194 12.78 -12.59 -3.52
CA LEU A 194 12.68 -14.01 -3.86
C LEU A 194 13.92 -14.59 -4.56
N ILE A 195 14.80 -13.73 -5.11
CA ILE A 195 16.05 -14.19 -5.73
C ILE A 195 17.25 -13.79 -4.87
N ILE A 196 17.46 -12.48 -4.66
CA ILE A 196 18.65 -11.97 -3.97
C ILE A 196 18.62 -12.35 -2.50
N TYR A 197 17.52 -12.13 -1.79
CA TYR A 197 17.42 -12.40 -0.37
C TYR A 197 17.73 -13.88 -0.02
N PRO A 198 17.10 -14.92 -0.62
CA PRO A 198 17.46 -16.30 -0.31
C PRO A 198 18.87 -16.67 -0.79
N ARG A 199 19.33 -16.16 -1.95
CA ARG A 199 20.63 -16.52 -2.51
C ARG A 199 21.82 -15.88 -1.81
N TYR A 200 21.67 -14.63 -1.37
CA TYR A 200 22.77 -13.88 -0.75
C TYR A 200 22.67 -13.84 0.76
N ILE A 201 21.47 -13.66 1.32
CA ILE A 201 21.30 -13.51 2.78
C ILE A 201 21.12 -14.88 3.44
N ILE A 202 20.09 -15.64 3.05
CA ILE A 202 19.82 -16.93 3.69
C ILE A 202 20.98 -17.89 3.46
N TYR A 203 21.49 -17.98 2.22
CA TYR A 203 22.62 -18.82 1.91
C TYR A 203 23.86 -18.45 2.73
N SER A 204 24.20 -17.16 2.82
CA SER A 204 25.35 -16.68 3.60
C SER A 204 25.23 -17.04 5.08
N VAL A 205 24.04 -16.84 5.68
CA VAL A 205 23.81 -17.16 7.08
C VAL A 205 23.89 -18.66 7.36
N PHE A 206 23.29 -19.50 6.51
CA PHE A 206 23.22 -20.94 6.78
C PHE A 206 24.49 -21.71 6.39
N PHE A 207 25.23 -21.26 5.37
CA PHE A 207 26.36 -22.00 4.81
C PHE A 207 27.72 -21.33 5.01
N GLU A 208 27.79 -20.00 4.97
CA GLU A 208 29.05 -19.26 5.14
C GLU A 208 29.32 -18.92 6.60
N ALA A 209 28.35 -18.37 7.32
CA ALA A 209 28.52 -18.03 8.74
C ALA A 209 29.03 -19.17 9.63
N PRO A 210 28.53 -20.43 9.49
CA PRO A 210 29.02 -21.55 10.29
C PRO A 210 30.51 -21.87 10.08
N THR A 211 31.08 -21.54 8.92
CA THR A 211 32.51 -21.76 8.66
C THR A 211 33.40 -20.80 9.46
N HIS A 212 32.86 -19.64 9.85
CA HIS A 212 33.58 -18.61 10.61
C HIS A 212 33.44 -18.78 12.14
N PHE A 213 32.28 -19.20 12.64
CA PHE A 213 32.06 -19.24 14.10
C PHE A 213 31.26 -20.46 14.60
N GLY A 214 30.91 -21.39 13.70
CA GLY A 214 30.12 -22.57 14.06
C GLY A 214 28.65 -22.26 14.34
N THR A 215 27.87 -23.29 14.72
CA THR A 215 26.42 -23.19 14.96
C THR A 215 26.03 -23.38 16.43
N ASN A 216 27.01 -23.48 17.34
CA ASN A 216 26.79 -23.95 18.71
C ASN A 216 26.26 -22.89 19.68
N TRP A 217 25.90 -21.70 19.22
CA TRP A 217 25.32 -20.67 20.06
C TRP A 217 23.88 -20.33 19.67
N ALA A 218 23.03 -20.09 20.68
CA ALA A 218 21.59 -19.89 20.50
C ALA A 218 21.24 -18.73 19.58
N GLY A 219 22.07 -17.67 19.57
CA GLY A 219 21.83 -16.49 18.76
C GLY A 219 21.86 -16.76 17.25
N PHE A 220 22.68 -17.69 16.78
CA PHE A 220 22.68 -18.14 15.39
C PHE A 220 21.29 -18.67 14.99
N TRP A 221 20.71 -19.54 15.81
CA TRP A 221 19.39 -20.12 15.53
C TRP A 221 18.26 -19.10 15.62
N VAL A 222 18.32 -18.18 16.59
CA VAL A 222 17.32 -17.11 16.69
C VAL A 222 17.34 -16.24 15.43
N PHE A 223 18.52 -15.81 14.99
CA PHE A 223 18.67 -15.01 13.77
C PHE A 223 18.19 -15.76 12.53
N SER A 224 18.57 -17.03 12.39
CA SER A 224 18.17 -17.89 11.28
C SER A 224 16.66 -18.09 11.20
N VAL A 225 15.99 -18.33 12.34
CA VAL A 225 14.54 -18.49 12.40
C VAL A 225 13.83 -17.20 11.98
N LEU A 226 14.27 -16.05 12.46
CA LEU A 226 13.70 -14.77 12.07
C LEU A 226 13.84 -14.49 10.57
N LEU A 227 14.97 -14.84 9.96
CA LEU A 227 15.16 -14.72 8.50
C LEU A 227 14.22 -15.64 7.71
N VAL A 228 13.98 -16.87 8.19
CA VAL A 228 13.05 -17.80 7.54
C VAL A 228 11.61 -17.28 7.66
N ILE A 229 11.19 -16.75 8.82
CA ILE A 229 9.88 -16.12 9.00
C ILE A 229 9.70 -15.00 7.97
N LEU A 230 10.71 -14.14 7.83
CA LEU A 230 10.69 -13.04 6.87
C LEU A 230 10.57 -13.54 5.42
N GLN A 231 11.28 -14.63 5.07
CA GLN A 231 11.17 -15.24 3.74
C GLN A 231 9.77 -15.81 3.47
N LEU A 232 9.12 -16.44 4.45
CA LEU A 232 7.75 -16.94 4.30
C LEU A 232 6.75 -15.80 4.04
N LEU A 233 6.92 -14.67 4.73
CA LEU A 233 6.13 -13.46 4.49
C LEU A 233 6.37 -12.89 3.08
N HIS A 234 7.61 -12.90 2.58
CA HIS A 234 7.91 -12.50 1.20
C HIS A 234 7.18 -13.34 0.16
N ILE A 235 7.14 -14.66 0.36
CA ILE A 235 6.41 -15.58 -0.53
C ILE A 235 4.92 -15.31 -0.48
N PHE A 236 4.36 -15.10 0.71
CA PHE A 236 2.96 -14.77 0.90
C PHE A 236 2.57 -13.47 0.16
N TRP A 237 3.31 -12.38 0.37
CA TRP A 237 3.01 -11.13 -0.32
C TRP A 237 3.26 -11.19 -1.82
N PHE A 238 4.28 -11.92 -2.27
CA PHE A 238 4.49 -12.10 -3.71
C PHE A 238 3.30 -12.80 -4.37
N TYR A 239 2.70 -13.80 -3.71
CA TYR A 239 1.47 -14.42 -4.19
C TYR A 239 0.34 -13.40 -4.37
N LEU A 240 0.13 -12.51 -3.40
CA LEU A 240 -0.88 -11.45 -3.48
C LEU A 240 -0.57 -10.44 -4.60
N ILE A 241 0.70 -10.03 -4.74
CA ILE A 241 1.16 -9.12 -5.80
C ILE A 241 0.96 -9.76 -7.18
N ALA A 242 1.32 -11.02 -7.35
CA ALA A 242 1.15 -11.75 -8.60
C ALA A 242 -0.32 -11.90 -8.98
N LYS A 243 -1.20 -12.17 -8.01
CA LYS A 243 -2.66 -12.22 -8.21
C LYS A 243 -3.20 -10.86 -8.65
N MET A 244 -2.77 -9.78 -8.01
CA MET A 244 -3.17 -8.41 -8.38
C MET A 244 -2.68 -8.04 -9.79
N LEU A 245 -1.42 -8.36 -10.12
CA LEU A 245 -0.86 -8.14 -11.44
C LEU A 245 -1.60 -8.95 -12.53
N TRP A 246 -1.94 -10.21 -12.24
CA TRP A 246 -2.74 -11.03 -13.14
C TRP A 246 -4.12 -10.42 -13.40
N THR A 247 -4.79 -9.94 -12.36
CA THR A 247 -6.10 -9.27 -12.48
C THR A 247 -5.99 -8.00 -13.32
N LEU A 248 -4.96 -7.18 -13.07
CA LEU A 248 -4.69 -5.97 -13.86
C LEU A 248 -4.52 -6.28 -15.35
N LEU A 249 -3.72 -7.30 -15.68
CA LEU A 249 -3.46 -7.71 -17.07
C LEU A 249 -4.69 -8.32 -17.75
N SER A 250 -5.55 -9.02 -16.99
CA SER A 250 -6.72 -9.72 -17.53
C SER A 250 -7.94 -8.82 -17.67
N THR A 251 -8.17 -7.89 -16.76
CA THR A 251 -9.38 -7.05 -16.69
C THR A 251 -9.12 -5.58 -16.94
N GLY A 252 -7.84 -5.15 -16.92
CA GLY A 252 -7.47 -3.73 -17.03
C GLY A 252 -7.88 -2.89 -15.81
N VAL A 253 -8.30 -3.50 -14.71
CA VAL A 253 -8.72 -2.84 -13.47
C VAL A 253 -7.80 -3.25 -12.34
N GLU A 254 -7.15 -2.26 -11.73
CA GLU A 254 -6.35 -2.47 -10.51
C GLU A 254 -7.32 -2.61 -9.31
N LYS A 255 -7.29 -3.78 -8.66
CA LYS A 255 -8.05 -4.06 -7.45
C LYS A 255 -7.11 -4.60 -6.37
N ASP A 256 -6.87 -3.81 -5.34
CA ASP A 256 -6.09 -4.25 -4.17
C ASP A 256 -7.01 -4.91 -3.13
N GLU A 257 -7.02 -6.24 -3.09
CA GLU A 257 -7.83 -7.03 -2.15
C GLU A 257 -7.43 -6.83 -0.67
N ARG A 258 -6.32 -6.13 -0.40
CA ARG A 258 -5.84 -5.85 0.97
C ARG A 258 -6.41 -4.55 1.54
N SER A 259 -7.02 -3.72 0.69
CA SER A 259 -7.52 -2.39 1.06
C SER A 259 -9.04 -2.34 1.04
N ASP A 260 -9.64 -1.91 2.15
CA ASP A 260 -11.09 -1.66 2.26
C ASP A 260 -11.56 -0.44 1.42
N ASP A 261 -10.62 0.32 0.81
CA ASP A 261 -10.94 1.53 0.05
C ASP A 261 -11.71 1.23 -1.24
N ASP A 262 -11.43 0.08 -1.87
CA ASP A 262 -12.11 -0.30 -3.11
C ASP A 262 -13.55 -0.75 -2.84
N GLU A 263 -13.86 -1.32 -1.67
CA GLU A 263 -15.23 -1.67 -1.28
C GLU A 263 -16.08 -0.41 -1.07
N VAL A 264 -15.53 0.61 -0.42
CA VAL A 264 -16.21 1.90 -0.23
C VAL A 264 -16.48 2.60 -1.55
N ASP A 265 -15.53 2.58 -2.50
CA ASP A 265 -15.69 3.20 -3.82
C ASP A 265 -16.71 2.43 -4.69
N ILE A 266 -16.81 1.11 -4.55
CA ILE A 266 -17.81 0.27 -5.22
C ILE A 266 -19.21 0.54 -4.65
N GLU A 267 -19.36 0.55 -3.33
CA GLU A 267 -20.62 0.84 -2.65
C GLU A 267 -21.16 2.23 -3.06
N PHE A 268 -20.28 3.26 -3.15
CA PHE A 268 -20.64 4.59 -3.64
C PHE A 268 -21.08 4.60 -5.09
N LYS A 269 -20.45 3.81 -5.98
CA LYS A 269 -20.84 3.72 -7.39
C LYS A 269 -22.18 3.04 -7.58
N GLU A 270 -22.39 1.92 -6.91
CA GLU A 270 -23.66 1.17 -6.97
C GLU A 270 -24.84 1.96 -6.42
N GLU A 271 -24.65 2.68 -5.29
CA GLU A 271 -25.70 3.56 -4.75
C GLU A 271 -26.05 4.70 -5.72
N ASN A 272 -25.04 5.34 -6.38
CA ASN A 272 -25.26 6.40 -7.35
C ASN A 272 -25.98 5.92 -8.62
N GLU A 273 -25.66 4.72 -9.11
CA GLU A 273 -26.35 4.13 -10.27
C GLU A 273 -27.79 3.75 -9.93
N THR A 274 -28.03 3.28 -8.72
CA THR A 274 -29.38 2.92 -8.27
C THR A 274 -30.26 4.17 -8.11
N GLU A 275 -29.74 5.25 -7.52
CA GLU A 275 -30.47 6.53 -7.44
C GLU A 275 -30.71 7.17 -8.82
N SER A 276 -29.77 7.06 -9.73
CA SER A 276 -29.92 7.57 -11.11
C SER A 276 -31.04 6.83 -11.86
N LYS A 277 -31.17 5.54 -11.62
CA LYS A 277 -32.24 4.70 -12.20
C LYS A 277 -33.60 5.02 -11.57
N GLU A 278 -33.66 5.24 -10.27
CA GLU A 278 -34.88 5.58 -9.53
C GLU A 278 -35.40 6.98 -9.92
N ASN A 279 -34.52 7.97 -10.04
CA ASN A 279 -34.88 9.33 -10.49
C ASN A 279 -35.34 9.39 -11.95
N ASN A 280 -34.80 8.55 -12.82
CA ASN A 280 -35.23 8.45 -14.21
C ASN A 280 -36.58 7.74 -14.34
N SER A 281 -36.97 6.87 -13.41
CA SER A 281 -38.28 6.18 -13.42
C SER A 281 -39.43 7.07 -12.89
N VAL A 282 -39.13 8.16 -12.19
CA VAL A 282 -40.12 9.07 -11.57
C VAL A 282 -40.40 10.31 -12.46
N LYS A 283 -39.90 10.42 -13.70
CA LYS A 283 -40.33 11.50 -14.60
C LYS A 283 -41.81 11.33 -14.94
N PRO A 284 -42.68 12.31 -14.62
CA PRO A 284 -44.09 12.22 -14.93
C PRO A 284 -44.29 12.16 -16.45
N LYS A 285 -45.05 11.17 -16.91
CA LYS A 285 -45.52 11.10 -18.31
C LYS A 285 -46.23 12.41 -18.61
N SER A 286 -45.71 13.19 -19.53
CA SER A 286 -46.38 14.38 -20.06
C SER A 286 -47.75 13.98 -20.62
N VAL A 287 -48.80 14.51 -20.02
CA VAL A 287 -50.16 14.36 -20.51
C VAL A 287 -50.26 15.05 -21.90
N SER A 288 -50.40 14.23 -22.92
CA SER A 288 -50.69 14.69 -24.27
C SER A 288 -52.09 15.32 -24.31
N GLY A 289 -52.13 16.66 -24.28
CA GLY A 289 -53.37 17.41 -24.45
C GLY A 289 -53.89 17.25 -25.88
N GLY A 290 -55.14 16.77 -25.99
CA GLY A 290 -55.87 16.61 -27.26
C GLY A 290 -56.02 17.95 -28.01
N LYS A 291 -55.61 17.96 -29.26
CA LYS A 291 -55.93 19.05 -30.20
C LYS A 291 -57.38 18.89 -30.70
N ASN A 292 -58.27 19.78 -30.27
CA ASN A 292 -59.58 19.96 -30.88
C ASN A 292 -59.43 20.55 -32.27
N ASN A 293 -59.89 19.79 -33.29
CA ASN A 293 -60.07 20.25 -34.68
C ASN A 293 -61.27 21.19 -34.73
N VAL A 294 -61.05 22.49 -34.98
CA VAL A 294 -62.06 23.42 -35.43
C VAL A 294 -61.95 23.56 -36.91
N GLN A 295 -62.96 22.94 -37.62
CA GLN A 295 -63.18 23.17 -39.07
C GLN A 295 -63.63 24.62 -39.34
N LYS A 296 -62.83 25.36 -40.08
CA LYS A 296 -63.25 26.60 -40.70
C LYS A 296 -63.66 26.32 -42.15
N LYS A 297 -64.98 26.39 -42.44
CA LYS A 297 -65.55 26.48 -43.82
C LYS A 297 -65.12 27.81 -44.42
N SER A 298 -64.46 27.74 -45.55
CA SER A 298 -64.30 28.86 -46.51
C SER A 298 -65.44 28.92 -47.42
N LYS A 299 -66.09 30.08 -47.51
CA LYS A 299 -66.98 30.44 -48.64
C LYS A 299 -66.27 31.34 -49.64
N ASN A 300 -66.47 31.00 -50.86
CA ASN A 300 -66.17 31.71 -52.10
C ASN A 300 -66.32 33.25 -52.04
N ASN A 301 -65.40 33.97 -52.64
CA ASN A 301 -65.53 34.65 -53.92
C ASN A 301 -64.15 35.01 -54.43
#